data_80f0dad50d02d22cea53e6266bd475b3
#
_entry.id   80f0dad50d02d22cea53e6266bd475b3
#
_cell.length_a   1.000
_cell.length_b   1.000
_cell.length_c   1.000
_cell.angle_alpha   90.00
_cell.angle_beta   90.00
_cell.angle_gamma   90.00
#
_symmetry.space_group_name_H-M   'P 1'
#
loop_
_entity.id
_entity.type
_entity.pdbx_description
1 polymer ?
#
loop_
_entity_poly.entity_id
_entity_poly.type
_entity_poly.pdbx_seq_one_letter_code
_entity_poly.pdbx_strand_id
1 'polypeptide(L)'
;MYDILYLFKGMLVGLMVSIPLGPMGVLIIQKTLHKGALSGFIAGMGAASADFFYASVAAFGLGYVINTVQTHELLLQIIGGIFLLCIGLKIYFDNPIRQIRQRRQGRVSKTGLLGDYLSLFFLTVSNPITVVVFMAVFAGMSVFGESSSMLGELLVVIGVLLGGGVWWY
;
A
#
# COMPACT_ATOMS: atom_id res chain seq x y z
N MET A 1 0.74 -19.05 20.86
CA MET A 1 2.09 -18.91 20.31
C MET A 1 2.09 -18.64 18.80
N TYR A 2 1.14 -19.20 18.05
CA TYR A 2 0.98 -18.94 16.60
C TYR A 2 0.52 -17.51 16.28
N ASP A 3 -0.24 -16.89 17.17
CA ASP A 3 -0.83 -15.55 16.96
C ASP A 3 0.24 -14.45 16.85
N ILE A 4 1.29 -14.54 17.63
CA ILE A 4 2.43 -13.62 17.55
C ILE A 4 3.15 -13.71 16.20
N LEU A 5 3.19 -14.89 15.58
CA LEU A 5 3.80 -15.09 14.27
C LEU A 5 3.04 -14.35 13.18
N TYR A 6 1.71 -14.30 13.25
CA TYR A 6 0.88 -13.54 12.31
C TYR A 6 1.15 -12.03 12.42
N LEU A 7 1.31 -11.52 13.63
CA LEU A 7 1.68 -10.12 13.85
C LEU A 7 3.05 -9.80 13.21
N PHE A 8 4.05 -10.64 13.43
CA PHE A 8 5.38 -10.46 12.82
C PHE A 8 5.37 -10.58 11.30
N LYS A 9 4.61 -11.51 10.73
CA LYS A 9 4.41 -11.60 9.28
C LYS A 9 3.81 -10.30 8.74
N GLY A 10 2.77 -9.78 9.38
CA GLY A 10 2.16 -8.51 9.03
C GLY A 10 3.14 -7.35 9.11
N MET A 11 3.94 -7.25 10.19
CA MET A 11 4.95 -6.21 10.34
C MET A 11 6.00 -6.27 9.22
N LEU A 12 6.44 -7.46 8.86
CA LEU A 12 7.40 -7.65 7.78
C LEU A 12 6.83 -7.23 6.43
N VAL A 13 5.57 -7.58 6.16
CA VAL A 13 4.85 -7.10 4.97
C VAL A 13 4.75 -5.58 4.97
N GLY A 14 4.32 -4.97 6.08
CA GLY A 14 4.21 -3.51 6.20
C GLY A 14 5.54 -2.80 5.98
N LEU A 15 6.63 -3.31 6.54
CA LEU A 15 7.97 -2.80 6.29
C LEU A 15 8.35 -2.90 4.81
N MET A 16 8.16 -4.07 4.18
CA MET A 16 8.52 -4.30 2.77
C MET A 16 7.74 -3.40 1.81
N VAL A 17 6.43 -3.25 2.03
CA VAL A 17 5.57 -2.45 1.16
C VAL A 17 5.82 -0.96 1.35
N SER A 18 6.17 -0.54 2.56
CA SER A 18 6.46 0.87 2.88
C SER A 18 7.83 1.35 2.37
N ILE A 19 8.71 0.46 1.86
CA ILE A 19 9.95 0.89 1.22
C ILE A 19 9.62 1.90 0.11
N PRO A 20 10.25 3.09 0.12
CA PRO A 20 9.87 4.19 -0.77
C PRO A 20 10.25 3.92 -2.23
N LEU A 21 9.55 2.98 -2.86
CA LEU A 21 9.70 2.65 -4.26
C LEU A 21 8.85 3.63 -5.09
N GLY A 22 9.30 4.90 -5.22
CA GLY A 22 8.66 5.79 -6.17
C GLY A 22 8.27 7.18 -5.63
N PRO A 23 7.31 7.85 -6.31
CA PRO A 23 7.00 9.25 -6.08
C PRO A 23 6.43 9.57 -4.69
N MET A 24 5.86 8.58 -3.98
CA MET A 24 5.31 8.79 -2.64
C MET A 24 6.40 8.98 -1.59
N GLY A 25 7.44 8.15 -1.61
CA GLY A 25 8.60 8.33 -0.74
C GLY A 25 9.26 9.70 -0.94
N VAL A 26 9.39 10.13 -2.20
CA VAL A 26 9.92 11.47 -2.51
C VAL A 26 9.05 12.57 -1.90
N LEU A 27 7.71 12.44 -1.95
CA LEU A 27 6.81 13.42 -1.35
C LEU A 27 6.92 13.48 0.17
N ILE A 28 7.07 12.32 0.83
CA ILE A 28 7.25 12.25 2.29
C ILE A 28 8.58 12.91 2.68
N ILE A 29 9.67 12.58 1.97
CA ILE A 29 10.98 13.21 2.18
C ILE A 29 10.89 14.73 1.97
N GLN A 30 10.22 15.20 0.91
CA GLN A 30 10.02 16.63 0.67
C GLN A 30 9.24 17.30 1.81
N LYS A 31 8.18 16.66 2.31
CA LYS A 31 7.43 17.19 3.46
C LYS A 31 8.30 17.25 4.71
N THR A 32 9.10 16.22 4.95
CA THR A 32 10.06 16.19 6.07
C THR A 32 11.05 17.34 5.99
N LEU A 33 11.65 17.55 4.83
CA LEU A 33 12.66 18.60 4.62
C LEU A 33 12.09 20.01 4.69
N HIS A 34 10.84 20.23 4.22
CA HIS A 34 10.25 21.58 4.15
C HIS A 34 9.40 21.94 5.37
N LYS A 35 8.83 20.97 6.07
CA LYS A 35 7.88 21.18 7.17
C LYS A 35 8.32 20.55 8.49
N GLY A 36 9.45 19.81 8.47
CA GLY A 36 9.99 19.13 9.64
C GLY A 36 9.56 17.67 9.76
N ALA A 37 10.27 16.92 10.63
CA ALA A 37 10.13 15.49 10.82
C ALA A 37 8.69 15.06 11.18
N LEU A 38 7.99 15.84 11.99
CA LEU A 38 6.60 15.55 12.39
C LEU A 38 5.66 15.51 11.18
N SER A 39 5.80 16.45 10.24
CA SER A 39 4.99 16.48 9.02
C SER A 39 5.28 15.28 8.12
N GLY A 40 6.55 14.89 8.01
CA GLY A 40 6.95 13.69 7.29
C GLY A 40 6.38 12.43 7.91
N PHE A 41 6.51 12.28 9.22
CA PHE A 41 5.96 11.14 9.96
C PHE A 41 4.44 11.03 9.81
N ILE A 42 3.71 12.12 10.00
CA ILE A 42 2.24 12.14 9.84
C ILE A 42 1.82 11.82 8.40
N ALA A 43 2.56 12.30 7.41
CA ALA A 43 2.35 11.94 6.01
C ALA A 43 2.61 10.44 5.76
N GLY A 44 3.69 9.90 6.33
CA GLY A 44 4.00 8.47 6.31
C GLY A 44 2.92 7.61 6.98
N MET A 45 2.37 8.06 8.12
CA MET A 45 1.23 7.41 8.76
C MET A 45 -0.02 7.41 7.89
N GLY A 46 -0.22 8.44 7.07
CA GLY A 46 -1.27 8.45 6.05
C GLY A 46 -1.11 7.32 5.03
N ALA A 47 0.11 7.12 4.53
CA ALA A 47 0.42 6.02 3.63
C ALA A 47 0.25 4.66 4.33
N ALA A 48 0.79 4.47 5.53
CA ALA A 48 0.65 3.23 6.31
C ALA A 48 -0.82 2.88 6.62
N SER A 49 -1.68 3.89 6.83
CA SER A 49 -3.13 3.67 7.01
C SER A 49 -3.82 3.22 5.71
N ALA A 50 -3.36 3.66 4.56
CA ALA A 50 -3.83 3.15 3.27
C ALA A 50 -3.38 1.70 3.05
N ASP A 51 -2.15 1.36 3.44
CA ASP A 51 -1.62 0.00 3.41
C ASP A 51 -2.43 -0.93 4.33
N PHE A 52 -2.78 -0.45 5.54
CA PHE A 52 -3.69 -1.15 6.45
C PHE A 52 -5.07 -1.38 5.81
N PHE A 53 -5.62 -0.40 5.11
CA PHE A 53 -6.89 -0.56 4.38
C PHE A 53 -6.78 -1.66 3.32
N TYR A 54 -5.72 -1.67 2.51
CA TYR A 54 -5.50 -2.72 1.52
C TYR A 54 -5.28 -4.10 2.15
N ALA A 55 -4.52 -4.17 3.24
CA ALA A 55 -4.33 -5.40 3.99
C ALA A 55 -5.65 -5.93 4.55
N SER A 56 -6.53 -5.03 5.03
CA SER A 56 -7.87 -5.41 5.52
C SER A 56 -8.73 -5.97 4.39
N VAL A 57 -8.76 -5.31 3.24
CA VAL A 57 -9.50 -5.78 2.07
C VAL A 57 -8.96 -7.13 1.59
N ALA A 58 -7.64 -7.32 1.59
CA ALA A 58 -7.03 -8.59 1.23
C ALA A 58 -7.35 -9.69 2.26
N ALA A 59 -7.22 -9.42 3.56
CA ALA A 59 -7.46 -10.39 4.62
C ALA A 59 -8.91 -10.87 4.66
N PHE A 60 -9.85 -9.95 4.70
CA PHE A 60 -11.28 -10.27 4.86
C PHE A 60 -12.00 -10.48 3.53
N GLY A 61 -11.48 -9.93 2.43
CA GLY A 61 -12.02 -10.10 1.09
C GLY A 61 -11.66 -11.42 0.43
N LEU A 62 -10.52 -12.03 0.78
CA LEU A 62 -10.04 -13.26 0.14
C LEU A 62 -11.02 -14.43 0.31
N GLY A 63 -11.65 -14.61 1.47
CA GLY A 63 -12.61 -15.68 1.70
C GLY A 63 -13.84 -15.61 0.78
N TYR A 64 -14.32 -14.39 0.49
CA TYR A 64 -15.44 -14.17 -0.44
C TYR A 64 -15.00 -14.25 -1.90
N VAL A 65 -13.76 -13.80 -2.16
CA VAL A 65 -13.16 -13.74 -3.51
C VAL A 65 -12.75 -15.13 -3.99
N ILE A 66 -12.25 -16.02 -3.12
CA ILE A 66 -11.79 -17.37 -3.51
C ILE A 66 -12.93 -18.15 -4.18
N ASN A 67 -14.12 -18.19 -3.62
CA ASN A 67 -15.25 -18.88 -4.24
C ASN A 67 -15.68 -18.26 -5.57
N THR A 68 -15.63 -16.92 -5.67
CA THR A 68 -15.99 -16.19 -6.91
C THR A 68 -14.89 -16.30 -7.96
N VAL A 69 -13.62 -16.30 -7.54
CA VAL A 69 -12.46 -16.45 -8.42
C VAL A 69 -12.41 -17.83 -9.04
N GLN A 70 -12.65 -18.89 -8.28
CA GLN A 70 -12.68 -20.27 -8.81
C GLN A 70 -13.81 -20.47 -9.84
N THR A 71 -14.93 -19.77 -9.66
CA THR A 71 -16.06 -19.85 -10.61
C THR A 71 -15.84 -19.03 -11.88
N HIS A 72 -15.03 -17.97 -11.82
CA HIS A 72 -14.82 -17.03 -12.92
C HIS A 72 -13.34 -16.78 -13.23
N GLU A 73 -12.48 -17.76 -12.98
CA GLU A 73 -11.03 -17.65 -13.10
C GLU A 73 -10.58 -17.06 -14.45
N LEU A 74 -11.09 -17.60 -15.55
CA LEU A 74 -10.75 -17.13 -16.90
C LEU A 74 -11.15 -15.66 -17.13
N LEU A 75 -12.33 -15.27 -16.67
CA LEU A 75 -12.82 -13.89 -16.83
C LEU A 75 -11.98 -12.91 -16.04
N LEU A 76 -11.60 -13.27 -14.81
CA LEU A 76 -10.76 -12.45 -13.95
C LEU A 76 -9.33 -12.35 -14.48
N GLN A 77 -8.77 -13.42 -15.04
CA GLN A 77 -7.47 -13.41 -15.69
C GLN A 77 -7.46 -12.48 -16.91
N ILE A 78 -8.51 -12.50 -17.73
CA ILE A 78 -8.63 -11.61 -18.90
C ILE A 78 -8.75 -10.17 -18.46
N ILE A 79 -9.64 -9.85 -17.51
CA ILE A 79 -9.84 -8.50 -16.99
C ILE A 79 -8.56 -7.98 -16.34
N GLY A 80 -7.92 -8.79 -15.49
CA GLY A 80 -6.66 -8.45 -14.84
C GLY A 80 -5.53 -8.25 -15.85
N GLY A 81 -5.43 -9.12 -16.86
CA GLY A 81 -4.45 -9.00 -17.94
C GLY A 81 -4.63 -7.71 -18.76
N ILE A 82 -5.86 -7.39 -19.16
CA ILE A 82 -6.17 -6.12 -19.86
C ILE A 82 -5.83 -4.92 -18.97
N PHE A 83 -6.18 -4.95 -17.69
CA PHE A 83 -5.88 -3.88 -16.74
C PHE A 83 -4.37 -3.66 -16.59
N LEU A 84 -3.58 -4.73 -16.42
CA LEU A 84 -2.13 -4.67 -16.35
C LEU A 84 -1.51 -4.16 -17.66
N LEU A 85 -2.06 -4.56 -18.80
CA LEU A 85 -1.64 -4.09 -20.12
C LEU A 85 -1.89 -2.57 -20.28
N CYS A 86 -3.06 -2.10 -19.87
CA CYS A 86 -3.39 -0.67 -19.87
C CYS A 86 -2.47 0.13 -18.95
N ILE A 87 -2.18 -0.38 -17.75
CA ILE A 87 -1.22 0.27 -16.82
C ILE A 87 0.18 0.26 -17.43
N GLY A 88 0.65 -0.85 -17.96
CA GLY A 88 1.96 -0.97 -18.60
C GLY A 88 2.12 -0.01 -19.77
N LEU A 89 1.12 0.08 -20.65
CA LEU A 89 1.10 1.03 -21.76
C LEU A 89 1.11 2.48 -21.24
N LYS A 90 0.31 2.78 -20.24
CA LYS A 90 0.29 4.11 -19.62
C LYS A 90 1.66 4.49 -19.06
N ILE A 91 2.31 3.59 -18.33
CA ILE A 91 3.66 3.81 -17.77
C ILE A 91 4.70 3.98 -18.91
N TYR A 92 4.58 3.19 -19.98
CA TYR A 92 5.48 3.27 -21.12
C TYR A 92 5.37 4.60 -21.87
N PHE A 93 4.16 5.13 -22.04
CA PHE A 93 3.91 6.41 -22.72
C PHE A 93 4.04 7.63 -21.79
N ASP A 94 3.92 7.44 -20.47
CA ASP A 94 4.11 8.52 -19.50
C ASP A 94 5.60 8.89 -19.40
N ASN A 95 5.90 10.14 -19.66
CA ASN A 95 7.25 10.66 -19.54
C ASN A 95 7.57 10.96 -18.07
N PRO A 96 8.32 10.09 -17.36
CA PRO A 96 8.54 10.22 -15.91
C PRO A 96 9.25 11.53 -15.54
N ILE A 97 10.06 12.08 -16.46
CA ILE A 97 10.78 13.35 -16.26
C ILE A 97 9.79 14.52 -16.14
N ARG A 98 8.70 14.49 -16.92
CA ARG A 98 7.68 15.54 -16.91
C ARG A 98 6.87 15.53 -15.61
N GLN A 99 6.57 14.34 -15.09
CA GLN A 99 5.88 14.17 -13.81
C GLN A 99 6.76 14.63 -12.64
N ILE A 100 8.04 14.28 -12.63
CA ILE A 100 8.99 14.72 -11.60
C ILE A 100 9.16 16.25 -11.65
N ARG A 101 9.21 16.84 -12.84
CA ARG A 101 9.36 18.30 -13.02
C ARG A 101 8.11 19.06 -12.56
N GLN A 102 6.93 18.58 -12.90
CA GLN A 102 5.66 19.17 -12.43
C GLN A 102 5.48 19.02 -10.91
N ARG A 103 5.90 17.91 -10.33
CA ARG A 103 5.87 17.68 -8.88
C ARG A 103 6.94 18.50 -8.13
N ARG A 104 8.11 18.75 -8.73
CA ARG A 104 9.13 19.69 -8.18
C ARG A 104 8.64 21.14 -8.14
N GLN A 105 7.76 21.53 -9.04
CA GLN A 105 7.14 22.87 -9.05
C GLN A 105 5.85 22.93 -8.22
N GLY A 106 5.31 21.78 -7.82
CA GLY A 106 4.20 21.71 -6.89
C GLY A 106 4.64 22.29 -5.55
N ARG A 107 4.20 23.53 -5.27
CA ARG A 107 4.33 24.15 -3.96
C ARG A 107 3.95 23.13 -2.92
N VAL A 108 4.85 22.82 -2.01
CA VAL A 108 4.49 22.08 -0.80
C VAL A 108 3.34 22.87 -0.17
N SER A 109 2.13 22.34 -0.34
CA SER A 109 0.92 23.01 0.13
C SER A 109 1.11 23.32 1.61
N LYS A 110 0.76 24.53 2.02
CA LYS A 110 0.75 24.94 3.44
C LYS A 110 -0.39 24.24 4.22
N THR A 111 -0.68 22.98 3.88
CA THR A 111 -1.63 22.14 4.59
C THR A 111 -1.11 21.87 5.99
N GLY A 112 -1.98 21.90 6.99
CA GLY A 112 -1.65 21.42 8.33
C GLY A 112 -1.36 19.92 8.35
N LEU A 113 -1.01 19.39 9.52
CA LEU A 113 -0.67 17.97 9.71
C LEU A 113 -1.77 17.02 9.18
N LEU A 114 -3.04 17.37 9.40
CA LEU A 114 -4.17 16.60 8.86
C LEU A 114 -4.18 16.57 7.33
N GLY A 115 -3.87 17.69 6.69
CA GLY A 115 -3.76 17.74 5.23
C GLY A 115 -2.56 16.96 4.71
N ASP A 116 -1.48 16.87 5.49
CA ASP A 116 -0.32 16.03 5.15
C ASP A 116 -0.68 14.54 5.23
N TYR A 117 -1.39 14.12 6.26
CA TYR A 117 -1.93 12.77 6.40
C TYR A 117 -2.88 12.41 5.26
N LEU A 118 -3.95 13.19 5.07
CA LEU A 118 -4.98 12.89 4.08
C LEU A 118 -4.44 12.89 2.65
N SER A 119 -3.50 13.79 2.34
CA SER A 119 -2.90 13.83 1.00
C SER A 119 -2.15 12.56 0.66
N LEU A 120 -1.40 11.98 1.60
CA LEU A 120 -0.67 10.73 1.39
C LEU A 120 -1.61 9.51 1.46
N PHE A 121 -2.59 9.51 2.36
CA PHE A 121 -3.61 8.48 2.43
C PHE A 121 -4.34 8.32 1.08
N PHE A 122 -4.95 9.39 0.58
CA PHE A 122 -5.68 9.33 -0.69
C PHE A 122 -4.77 9.08 -1.90
N LEU A 123 -3.56 9.61 -1.88
CA LEU A 123 -2.60 9.36 -2.95
C LEU A 123 -2.20 7.87 -2.99
N THR A 124 -2.00 7.24 -1.82
CA THR A 124 -1.68 5.81 -1.71
C THR A 124 -2.88 4.96 -2.10
N VAL A 125 -4.08 5.26 -1.60
CA VAL A 125 -5.32 4.55 -1.97
C VAL A 125 -5.63 4.68 -3.48
N SER A 126 -5.28 5.80 -4.10
CA SER A 126 -5.50 5.99 -5.54
C SER A 126 -4.41 5.38 -6.42
N ASN A 127 -3.37 4.79 -5.82
CA ASN A 127 -2.24 4.24 -6.57
C ASN A 127 -2.47 2.77 -6.95
N PRO A 128 -2.71 2.45 -8.22
CA PRO A 128 -2.97 1.07 -8.64
C PRO A 128 -1.76 0.14 -8.44
N ILE A 129 -0.54 0.70 -8.40
CA ILE A 129 0.67 -0.10 -8.17
C ILE A 129 0.66 -0.68 -6.75
N THR A 130 0.19 0.07 -5.75
CA THR A 130 0.07 -0.41 -4.37
C THR A 130 -0.84 -1.63 -4.28
N VAL A 131 -1.97 -1.64 -5.00
CA VAL A 131 -2.88 -2.79 -5.07
C VAL A 131 -2.16 -4.03 -5.58
N VAL A 132 -1.44 -3.89 -6.70
CA VAL A 132 -0.70 -5.00 -7.33
C VAL A 132 0.40 -5.54 -6.40
N VAL A 133 1.13 -4.65 -5.74
CA VAL A 133 2.17 -5.04 -4.77
C VAL A 133 1.57 -5.81 -3.60
N PHE A 134 0.44 -5.33 -3.03
CA PHE A 134 -0.25 -6.05 -1.95
C PHE A 134 -0.71 -7.42 -2.41
N MET A 135 -1.36 -7.53 -3.57
CA MET A 135 -1.76 -8.83 -4.13
C MET A 135 -0.58 -9.79 -4.28
N ALA A 136 0.54 -9.32 -4.86
CA ALA A 136 1.73 -10.13 -5.08
C ALA A 136 2.36 -10.59 -3.77
N VAL A 137 2.49 -9.70 -2.79
CA VAL A 137 3.09 -10.02 -1.48
C VAL A 137 2.22 -11.00 -0.71
N PHE A 138 0.91 -10.77 -0.66
CA PHE A 138 -0.01 -11.66 0.07
C PHE A 138 -0.10 -13.05 -0.59
N ALA A 139 -0.11 -13.12 -1.92
CA ALA A 139 -0.08 -14.38 -2.64
C ALA A 139 1.25 -15.13 -2.49
N GLY A 140 2.37 -14.41 -2.57
CA GLY A 140 3.71 -15.01 -2.52
C GLY A 140 4.15 -15.48 -1.14
N MET A 141 3.71 -14.80 -0.08
CA MET A 141 4.14 -15.13 1.29
C MET A 141 3.25 -16.16 1.99
N SER A 142 2.17 -16.64 1.37
CA SER A 142 1.18 -17.52 2.02
C SER A 142 0.84 -16.99 3.43
N VAL A 143 0.57 -15.69 3.51
CA VAL A 143 0.37 -14.98 4.78
C VAL A 143 -0.79 -15.58 5.55
N PHE A 144 -1.80 -16.03 4.81
CA PHE A 144 -2.96 -16.74 5.33
C PHE A 144 -2.80 -18.23 5.00
N GLY A 145 -2.55 -19.07 6.03
CA GLY A 145 -2.60 -20.52 5.88
C GLY A 145 -4.04 -21.01 5.70
N GLU A 146 -4.21 -22.26 5.24
CA GLU A 146 -5.54 -22.89 5.03
C GLU A 146 -6.45 -22.91 6.28
N SER A 147 -5.90 -22.61 7.45
CA SER A 147 -6.59 -22.58 8.75
C SER A 147 -6.35 -21.27 9.53
N SER A 148 -6.21 -20.14 8.82
CA SER A 148 -6.08 -18.86 9.51
C SER A 148 -7.37 -18.54 10.29
N SER A 149 -7.22 -18.26 11.58
CA SER A 149 -8.32 -17.78 12.41
C SER A 149 -8.57 -16.31 12.12
N MET A 150 -9.79 -15.84 12.32
CA MET A 150 -10.14 -14.41 12.22
C MET A 150 -9.20 -13.52 13.08
N LEU A 151 -8.75 -14.04 14.22
CA LEU A 151 -7.76 -13.38 15.07
C LEU A 151 -6.39 -13.27 14.37
N GLY A 152 -5.95 -14.33 13.68
CA GLY A 152 -4.71 -14.32 12.92
C GLY A 152 -4.73 -13.29 11.79
N GLU A 153 -5.84 -13.18 11.06
CA GLU A 153 -6.03 -12.18 10.01
C GLU A 153 -5.97 -10.75 10.55
N LEU A 154 -6.67 -10.50 11.68
CA LEU A 154 -6.60 -9.21 12.37
C LEU A 154 -5.17 -8.85 12.80
N LEU A 155 -4.41 -9.82 13.32
CA LEU A 155 -3.03 -9.60 13.75
C LEU A 155 -2.11 -9.28 12.58
N VAL A 156 -2.29 -9.92 11.41
CA VAL A 156 -1.56 -9.56 10.19
C VAL A 156 -1.85 -8.11 9.80
N VAL A 157 -3.13 -7.73 9.76
CA VAL A 157 -3.55 -6.38 9.35
C VAL A 157 -2.99 -5.31 10.30
N ILE A 158 -3.06 -5.55 11.61
CA ILE A 158 -2.45 -4.67 12.62
C ILE A 158 -0.91 -4.63 12.43
N GLY A 159 -0.30 -5.79 12.16
CA GLY A 159 1.12 -5.90 11.87
C GLY A 159 1.54 -5.01 10.69
N VAL A 160 0.78 -4.99 9.60
CA VAL A 160 1.05 -4.12 8.43
C VAL A 160 1.08 -2.65 8.84
N LEU A 161 0.12 -2.20 9.63
CA LEU A 161 0.08 -0.82 10.12
C LEU A 161 1.30 -0.48 10.99
N LEU A 162 1.65 -1.37 11.91
CA LEU A 162 2.81 -1.18 12.79
C LEU A 162 4.12 -1.19 11.99
N GLY A 163 4.29 -2.13 11.06
CA GLY A 163 5.46 -2.21 10.20
C GLY A 163 5.65 -0.97 9.34
N GLY A 164 4.58 -0.49 8.71
CA GLY A 164 4.59 0.77 7.97
C GLY A 164 4.88 1.98 8.85
N GLY A 165 4.28 2.04 10.05
CA GLY A 165 4.54 3.10 11.03
C GLY A 165 6.00 3.16 11.49
N VAL A 166 6.60 2.00 11.76
CA VAL A 166 8.02 1.90 12.13
C VAL A 166 8.94 2.35 10.99
N TRP A 167 8.58 2.06 9.75
CA TRP A 167 9.37 2.50 8.59
C TRP A 167 9.45 4.03 8.46
N TRP A 168 8.36 4.72 8.76
CA TRP A 168 8.28 6.17 8.60
C TRP A 168 8.72 6.98 9.83
N TYR A 169 9.09 6.31 10.93
CA TYR A 169 9.67 6.93 12.13
C TYR A 169 11.15 7.21 11.91
#